data_759c5f6b984696339f00cfff0b4483d7
#
_entry.id   759c5f6b984696339f00cfff0b4483d7
#
_cell.length_a   1.000
_cell.length_b   1.000
_cell.length_c   1.000
_cell.angle_alpha   90.00
_cell.angle_beta   90.00
_cell.angle_gamma   90.00
#
_symmetry.space_group_name_H-M   'P 1'
#
loop_
_entity.id
_entity.type
_entity.pdbx_description
1 polymer ?
#
loop_
_entity_poly.entity_id
_entity_poly.type
_entity_poly.pdbx_seq_one_letter_code
_entity_poly.pdbx_strand_id
1 'polypeptide(L)'
;MQNPAQITTTHCEHKLRDADATKLKLVNAALLAFSTRGYDASSTRSIETEAGVKRGLINYHYGSKEALWKAAADHLMSMTERDLGTALETVKQMDEDARLYFFVRAYVVFCAKHPELNRLMIQEGMAHDWRLAWLLERS
;
A
#
# COMPACT_ATOMS: atom_id res chain seq x y z
N MET A 1 -30.88 -28.18 -17.91
CA MET A 1 -31.22 -27.73 -16.55
C MET A 1 -29.94 -27.43 -15.80
N GLN A 2 -29.62 -26.16 -15.62
CA GLN A 2 -28.43 -25.76 -14.86
C GLN A 2 -28.76 -25.80 -13.37
N ASN A 3 -27.86 -26.38 -12.58
CA ASN A 3 -28.02 -26.59 -11.15
C ASN A 3 -27.96 -25.21 -10.41
N PRO A 4 -28.99 -24.82 -9.63
CA PRO A 4 -29.02 -23.52 -8.94
C PRO A 4 -27.86 -23.29 -7.98
N ALA A 5 -27.17 -24.32 -7.48
CA ALA A 5 -25.99 -24.23 -6.64
C ALA A 5 -24.77 -23.67 -7.38
N GLN A 6 -24.64 -23.87 -8.69
CA GLN A 6 -23.52 -23.38 -9.48
C GLN A 6 -23.64 -21.86 -9.80
N ILE A 7 -24.88 -21.36 -9.93
CA ILE A 7 -25.15 -19.94 -10.21
C ILE A 7 -24.80 -19.08 -8.99
N THR A 8 -25.08 -19.57 -7.80
CA THR A 8 -24.84 -18.85 -6.54
C THR A 8 -23.34 -18.71 -6.24
N THR A 9 -22.54 -19.74 -6.52
CA THR A 9 -21.10 -19.74 -6.30
C THR A 9 -20.37 -18.74 -7.23
N THR A 10 -20.71 -18.75 -8.51
CA THR A 10 -20.10 -17.86 -9.51
C THR A 10 -20.43 -16.38 -9.24
N HIS A 11 -21.66 -16.08 -8.80
CA HIS A 11 -22.04 -14.70 -8.47
C HIS A 11 -21.35 -14.18 -7.20
N CYS A 12 -21.14 -15.04 -6.20
CA CYS A 12 -20.41 -14.70 -4.99
C CYS A 12 -18.92 -14.45 -5.26
N GLU A 13 -18.27 -15.28 -6.08
CA GLU A 13 -16.87 -15.12 -6.48
C GLU A 13 -16.65 -13.84 -7.30
N HIS A 14 -17.59 -13.49 -8.19
CA HIS A 14 -17.52 -12.24 -8.95
C HIS A 14 -17.61 -11.02 -8.03
N LYS A 15 -18.54 -11.03 -7.09
CA LYS A 15 -18.72 -9.94 -6.11
C LYS A 15 -17.52 -9.76 -5.19
N LEU A 16 -16.85 -10.85 -4.78
CA LEU A 16 -15.62 -10.80 -3.98
C LEU A 16 -14.47 -10.19 -4.79
N ARG A 17 -14.28 -10.57 -6.04
CA ARG A 17 -13.25 -10.00 -6.93
C ARG A 17 -13.47 -8.51 -7.19
N ASP A 18 -14.72 -8.08 -7.35
CA ASP A 18 -15.05 -6.67 -7.53
C ASP A 18 -14.77 -5.85 -6.26
N ALA A 19 -15.05 -6.40 -5.08
CA ALA A 19 -14.74 -5.77 -3.81
C ALA A 19 -13.22 -5.62 -3.60
N ASP A 20 -12.43 -6.65 -3.93
CA ASP A 20 -10.98 -6.61 -3.84
C ASP A 20 -10.36 -5.63 -4.84
N ALA A 21 -10.89 -5.57 -6.07
CA ALA A 21 -10.48 -4.59 -7.06
C ALA A 21 -10.77 -3.15 -6.61
N THR A 22 -11.91 -2.92 -5.97
CA THR A 22 -12.29 -1.62 -5.41
C THR A 22 -11.38 -1.23 -4.25
N LYS A 23 -11.08 -2.14 -3.34
CA LYS A 23 -10.14 -1.91 -2.23
C LYS A 23 -8.75 -1.54 -2.75
N LEU A 24 -8.25 -2.23 -3.76
CA LEU A 24 -6.95 -1.93 -4.36
C LEU A 24 -6.92 -0.54 -5.02
N LYS A 25 -7.99 -0.15 -5.74
CA LYS A 25 -8.11 1.22 -6.29
C LYS A 25 -8.07 2.28 -5.18
N LEU A 26 -8.78 2.05 -4.08
CA LEU A 26 -8.79 2.96 -2.94
C LEU A 26 -7.42 3.07 -2.27
N VAL A 27 -6.73 1.96 -2.06
CA VAL A 27 -5.37 1.93 -1.47
C VAL A 27 -4.37 2.66 -2.35
N ASN A 28 -4.39 2.43 -3.66
CA ASN A 28 -3.47 3.11 -4.59
C ASN A 28 -3.73 4.62 -4.66
N ALA A 29 -4.99 5.05 -4.72
CA ALA A 29 -5.35 6.46 -4.66
C ALA A 29 -4.98 7.10 -3.31
N ALA A 30 -5.16 6.38 -2.22
CA ALA A 30 -4.76 6.81 -0.88
C ALA A 30 -3.24 7.00 -0.76
N LEU A 31 -2.44 6.05 -1.25
CA LEU A 31 -0.98 6.14 -1.30
C LEU A 31 -0.52 7.39 -2.04
N LEU A 32 -1.08 7.64 -3.21
CA LEU A 32 -0.77 8.82 -4.01
C LEU A 32 -1.17 10.12 -3.27
N ALA A 33 -2.38 10.16 -2.71
CA ALA A 33 -2.87 11.33 -1.98
C ALA A 33 -2.01 11.62 -0.73
N PHE A 34 -1.75 10.62 0.09
CA PHE A 34 -0.98 10.79 1.33
C PHE A 34 0.49 11.11 1.07
N SER A 35 1.10 10.54 0.04
CA SER A 35 2.51 10.81 -0.31
C SER A 35 2.72 12.17 -0.99
N THR A 36 1.69 12.74 -1.61
CA THR A 36 1.79 14.03 -2.31
C THR A 36 1.29 15.21 -1.49
N ARG A 37 0.16 15.06 -0.83
CA ARG A 37 -0.52 16.14 -0.07
C ARG A 37 -0.41 15.98 1.45
N GLY A 38 -0.01 14.81 1.92
CA GLY A 38 0.00 14.46 3.33
C GLY A 38 -1.37 13.97 3.84
N TYR A 39 -1.37 13.41 5.06
CA TYR A 39 -2.55 12.83 5.68
C TYR A 39 -3.65 13.88 5.92
N ASP A 40 -3.29 15.02 6.56
CA ASP A 40 -4.28 16.02 6.98
C ASP A 40 -4.98 16.72 5.80
N ALA A 41 -4.23 17.00 4.73
CA ALA A 41 -4.75 17.65 3.52
C ALA A 41 -5.53 16.69 2.58
N SER A 42 -5.53 15.38 2.85
CA SER A 42 -6.23 14.39 2.04
C SER A 42 -7.58 14.04 2.66
N SER A 43 -8.67 14.28 1.95
CA SER A 43 -10.01 13.89 2.39
C SER A 43 -10.42 12.53 1.79
N THR A 44 -11.26 11.78 2.50
CA THR A 44 -11.83 10.53 1.98
C THR A 44 -12.58 10.76 0.67
N ARG A 45 -13.29 11.88 0.58
CA ARG A 45 -14.04 12.27 -0.62
C ARG A 45 -13.14 12.50 -1.83
N SER A 46 -12.01 13.20 -1.66
CA SER A 46 -11.05 13.41 -2.76
C SER A 46 -10.40 12.10 -3.21
N ILE A 47 -10.05 11.23 -2.27
CA ILE A 47 -9.48 9.91 -2.56
C ILE A 47 -10.48 9.04 -3.33
N GLU A 48 -11.75 9.00 -2.95
CA GLU A 48 -12.80 8.28 -3.67
C GLU A 48 -12.97 8.79 -5.11
N THR A 49 -12.94 10.10 -5.28
CA THR A 49 -13.03 10.73 -6.61
C THR A 49 -11.83 10.37 -7.48
N GLU A 50 -10.61 10.45 -6.93
CA GLU A 50 -9.37 10.09 -7.62
C GLU A 50 -9.29 8.59 -7.95
N ALA A 51 -9.84 7.74 -7.09
CA ALA A 51 -9.95 6.31 -7.33
C ALA A 51 -11.02 5.94 -8.39
N GLY A 52 -11.86 6.88 -8.77
CA GLY A 52 -12.98 6.64 -9.70
C GLY A 52 -14.04 5.72 -9.14
N VAL A 53 -14.27 5.76 -7.82
CA VAL A 53 -15.26 4.93 -7.13
C VAL A 53 -16.40 5.77 -6.55
N LYS A 54 -17.50 5.11 -6.21
CA LYS A 54 -18.64 5.76 -5.58
C LYS A 54 -18.30 6.27 -4.18
N ARG A 55 -18.95 7.36 -3.79
CA ARG A 55 -18.88 7.91 -2.44
C ARG A 55 -19.29 6.90 -1.37
N GLY A 56 -18.62 6.97 -0.23
CA GLY A 56 -18.91 6.14 0.93
C GLY A 56 -18.23 4.78 0.92
N LEU A 57 -17.49 4.42 -0.14
CA LEU A 57 -16.80 3.13 -0.22
C LEU A 57 -15.58 3.03 0.71
N ILE A 58 -14.92 4.14 1.01
CA ILE A 58 -13.87 4.14 2.05
C ILE A 58 -14.49 3.79 3.40
N ASN A 59 -15.59 4.43 3.76
CA ASN A 59 -16.27 4.14 5.00
C ASN A 59 -16.81 2.70 5.05
N TYR A 60 -17.34 2.22 3.93
CA TYR A 60 -17.85 0.85 3.81
C TYR A 60 -16.75 -0.21 3.96
N HIS A 61 -15.60 -0.05 3.29
CA HIS A 61 -14.53 -1.05 3.28
C HIS A 61 -13.54 -0.92 4.45
N TYR A 62 -13.29 0.29 4.93
CA TYR A 62 -12.24 0.60 5.92
C TYR A 62 -12.78 1.23 7.21
N GLY A 63 -13.94 1.84 7.18
CA GLY A 63 -14.57 2.49 8.33
C GLY A 63 -14.07 3.90 8.61
N SER A 64 -12.81 4.22 8.33
CA SER A 64 -12.21 5.53 8.60
C SER A 64 -11.05 5.85 7.67
N LYS A 65 -10.66 7.13 7.61
CA LYS A 65 -9.45 7.59 6.92
C LYS A 65 -8.18 7.01 7.56
N GLU A 66 -8.16 6.86 8.88
CA GLU A 66 -7.06 6.24 9.62
C GLU A 66 -6.87 4.77 9.20
N ALA A 67 -7.95 4.00 9.16
CA ALA A 67 -7.89 2.60 8.73
C ALA A 67 -7.45 2.46 7.26
N LEU A 68 -7.88 3.37 6.39
CA LEU A 68 -7.42 3.43 5.01
C LEU A 68 -5.91 3.76 4.92
N TRP A 69 -5.43 4.70 5.74
CA TRP A 69 -4.01 5.04 5.80
C TRP A 69 -3.17 3.83 6.24
N LYS A 70 -3.60 3.12 7.28
CA LYS A 70 -2.94 1.89 7.76
C LYS A 70 -2.90 0.81 6.67
N ALA A 71 -4.00 0.60 5.94
CA ALA A 71 -4.06 -0.34 4.84
C ALA A 71 -3.14 0.07 3.67
N ALA A 72 -3.03 1.35 3.37
CA ALA A 72 -2.13 1.88 2.35
C ALA A 72 -0.66 1.70 2.77
N ALA A 73 -0.33 1.97 4.03
CA ALA A 73 1.01 1.75 4.57
C ALA A 73 1.38 0.25 4.58
N ASP A 74 0.49 -0.64 5.03
CA ASP A 74 0.70 -2.09 4.97
C ASP A 74 0.94 -2.58 3.53
N HIS A 75 0.17 -2.08 2.58
CA HIS A 75 0.36 -2.42 1.16
C HIS A 75 1.74 -2.01 0.65
N LEU A 76 2.18 -0.81 1.00
CA LEU A 76 3.50 -0.29 0.63
C LEU A 76 4.63 -1.09 1.28
N MET A 77 4.51 -1.46 2.56
CA MET A 77 5.48 -2.31 3.26
C MET A 77 5.57 -3.70 2.61
N SER A 78 4.44 -4.31 2.25
CA SER A 78 4.41 -5.60 1.56
C SER A 78 5.06 -5.54 0.16
N MET A 79 4.92 -4.43 -0.56
CA MET A 79 5.64 -4.22 -1.82
C MET A 79 7.15 -4.12 -1.58
N THR A 80 7.55 -3.41 -0.53
CA THR A 80 8.95 -3.25 -0.12
C THR A 80 9.58 -4.61 0.23
N GLU A 81 8.92 -5.38 1.07
CA GLU A 81 9.37 -6.73 1.46
C GLU A 81 9.54 -7.65 0.24
N ARG A 82 8.62 -7.60 -0.71
CA ARG A 82 8.68 -8.41 -1.92
C ARG A 82 9.85 -8.01 -2.82
N ASP A 83 10.05 -6.70 -3.03
CA ASP A 83 11.06 -6.20 -3.96
C ASP A 83 12.48 -6.22 -3.36
N LEU A 84 12.63 -5.90 -2.07
CA LEU A 84 13.91 -5.93 -1.37
C LEU A 84 14.24 -7.29 -0.76
N GLY A 85 13.26 -8.10 -0.38
CA GLY A 85 13.49 -9.41 0.23
C GLY A 85 14.32 -10.33 -0.66
N THR A 86 14.03 -10.38 -1.95
CA THR A 86 14.81 -11.14 -2.93
C THR A 86 16.26 -10.63 -3.02
N ALA A 87 16.45 -9.31 -2.98
CA ALA A 87 17.76 -8.70 -2.99
C ALA A 87 18.55 -9.03 -1.71
N LEU A 88 17.91 -9.01 -0.54
CA LEU A 88 18.53 -9.35 0.74
C LEU A 88 18.99 -10.82 0.81
N GLU A 89 18.21 -11.75 0.28
CA GLU A 89 18.63 -13.17 0.21
C GLU A 89 19.85 -13.37 -0.69
N THR A 90 19.91 -12.68 -1.82
CA THR A 90 21.07 -12.73 -2.72
C THR A 90 22.33 -12.19 -2.05
N VAL A 91 22.20 -11.13 -1.27
CA VAL A 91 23.30 -10.45 -0.57
C VAL A 91 23.93 -11.31 0.52
N LYS A 92 23.17 -12.20 1.17
CA LYS A 92 23.69 -13.08 2.24
C LYS A 92 24.83 -13.98 1.78
N GLN A 93 24.94 -14.28 0.49
CA GLN A 93 25.96 -15.18 -0.08
C GLN A 93 27.16 -14.43 -0.68
N MET A 94 27.22 -13.12 -0.59
CA MET A 94 28.28 -12.27 -1.14
C MET A 94 29.33 -11.94 -0.08
N ASP A 95 30.55 -11.59 -0.53
CA ASP A 95 31.57 -10.99 0.33
C ASP A 95 31.12 -9.60 0.85
N GLU A 96 31.80 -9.10 1.88
CA GLU A 96 31.34 -7.91 2.63
C GLU A 96 31.31 -6.62 1.77
N ASP A 97 32.29 -6.42 0.92
CA ASP A 97 32.38 -5.22 0.05
C ASP A 97 31.33 -5.28 -1.08
N ALA A 98 31.21 -6.46 -1.71
CA ALA A 98 30.19 -6.67 -2.74
C ALA A 98 28.77 -6.56 -2.17
N ARG A 99 28.56 -6.99 -0.92
CA ARG A 99 27.29 -6.91 -0.20
C ARG A 99 26.83 -5.48 -0.03
N LEU A 100 27.71 -4.59 0.45
CA LEU A 100 27.37 -3.18 0.65
C LEU A 100 27.02 -2.49 -0.68
N TYR A 101 27.84 -2.69 -1.70
CA TYR A 101 27.59 -2.12 -3.02
C TYR A 101 26.25 -2.59 -3.61
N PHE A 102 25.99 -3.89 -3.55
CA PHE A 102 24.76 -4.47 -4.06
C PHE A 102 23.52 -3.96 -3.32
N PHE A 103 23.60 -3.88 -1.97
CA PHE A 103 22.52 -3.37 -1.14
C PHE A 103 22.19 -1.91 -1.47
N VAL A 104 23.19 -1.03 -1.54
CA VAL A 104 23.02 0.38 -1.87
C VAL A 104 22.40 0.53 -3.27
N ARG A 105 22.89 -0.25 -4.24
CA ARG A 105 22.34 -0.24 -5.61
C ARG A 105 20.88 -0.71 -5.63
N ALA A 106 20.56 -1.80 -4.95
CA ALA A 106 19.20 -2.33 -4.86
C ALA A 106 18.24 -1.32 -4.20
N TYR A 107 18.69 -0.67 -3.12
CA TYR A 107 17.93 0.37 -2.44
C TYR A 107 17.68 1.59 -3.33
N VAL A 108 18.70 2.08 -4.05
CA VAL A 108 18.55 3.21 -4.98
C VAL A 108 17.56 2.88 -6.10
N VAL A 109 17.66 1.68 -6.69
CA VAL A 109 16.72 1.23 -7.73
C VAL A 109 15.30 1.11 -7.17
N PHE A 110 15.16 0.57 -5.95
CA PHE A 110 13.88 0.49 -5.26
C PHE A 110 13.27 1.88 -5.03
N CYS A 111 14.04 2.83 -4.51
CA CYS A 111 13.59 4.22 -4.31
C CYS A 111 13.17 4.91 -5.62
N ALA A 112 13.86 4.62 -6.72
CA ALA A 112 13.52 5.17 -8.04
C ALA A 112 12.21 4.57 -8.59
N LYS A 113 11.92 3.30 -8.27
CA LYS A 113 10.67 2.64 -8.68
C LYS A 113 9.47 3.03 -7.82
N HIS A 114 9.69 3.36 -6.55
CA HIS A 114 8.66 3.66 -5.55
C HIS A 114 8.87 5.04 -4.90
N PRO A 115 8.79 6.14 -5.68
CA PRO A 115 9.01 7.49 -5.15
C PRO A 115 8.00 7.90 -4.08
N GLU A 116 6.80 7.33 -4.11
CA GLU A 116 5.75 7.54 -3.10
C GLU A 116 6.17 7.03 -1.71
N LEU A 117 6.93 5.94 -1.62
CA LEU A 117 7.47 5.44 -0.35
C LEU A 117 8.37 6.47 0.30
N ASN A 118 9.34 7.00 -0.46
CA ASN A 118 10.28 7.99 0.06
C ASN A 118 9.57 9.26 0.54
N ARG A 119 8.58 9.73 -0.23
CA ARG A 119 7.78 10.89 0.15
C ARG A 119 6.98 10.64 1.43
N LEU A 120 6.34 9.47 1.52
CA LEU A 120 5.57 9.09 2.70
C LEU A 120 6.48 9.00 3.94
N MET A 121 7.62 8.32 3.84
CA MET A 121 8.57 8.18 4.94
C MET A 121 9.13 9.52 5.43
N ILE A 122 9.45 10.43 4.52
CA ILE A 122 9.90 11.78 4.88
C ILE A 122 8.78 12.55 5.58
N GLN A 123 7.57 12.54 5.04
CA GLN A 123 6.43 13.26 5.63
C GLN A 123 6.07 12.73 7.02
N GLU A 124 6.00 11.42 7.18
CA GLU A 124 5.64 10.80 8.46
C GLU A 124 6.76 10.93 9.49
N GLY A 125 8.02 10.86 9.06
CA GLY A 125 9.17 11.10 9.93
C GLY A 125 9.22 12.54 10.48
N MET A 126 8.71 13.53 9.75
CA MET A 126 8.62 14.92 10.19
C MET A 126 7.38 15.20 11.05
N ALA A 127 6.30 14.47 10.87
CA ALA A 127 5.03 14.72 11.56
C ALA A 127 5.07 14.38 13.05
N HIS A 128 5.88 13.41 13.49
CA HIS A 128 6.06 12.98 14.87
C HIS A 128 4.73 12.67 15.60
N ASP A 129 3.80 12.02 14.92
CA ASP A 129 2.49 11.68 15.47
C ASP A 129 2.27 10.15 15.55
N TRP A 130 1.02 9.74 15.79
CA TRP A 130 0.62 8.34 15.91
C TRP A 130 1.01 7.48 14.69
N ARG A 131 1.13 8.07 13.50
CA ARG A 131 1.49 7.36 12.27
C ARG A 131 2.92 6.87 12.30
N LEU A 132 3.85 7.71 12.75
CA LEU A 132 5.25 7.30 12.94
C LEU A 132 5.36 6.18 13.98
N ALA A 133 4.69 6.31 15.13
CA ALA A 133 4.68 5.27 16.14
C ALA A 133 4.15 3.94 15.59
N TRP A 134 3.05 3.98 14.85
CA TRP A 134 2.47 2.79 14.21
C TRP A 134 3.41 2.13 13.18
N LEU A 135 4.13 2.93 12.37
CA LEU A 135 5.12 2.41 11.43
C LEU A 135 6.29 1.72 12.13
N LEU A 136 6.79 2.32 13.23
CA LEU A 136 7.91 1.75 14.01
C LEU A 136 7.55 0.44 14.71
N GLU A 137 6.30 0.27 15.13
CA GLU A 137 5.82 -0.97 15.76
C GLU A 137 5.73 -2.14 14.76
N ARG A 138 5.64 -1.85 13.46
CA ARG A 138 5.50 -2.87 12.40
C ARG A 138 6.79 -3.18 11.64
N SER A 139 7.84 -2.40 11.86
CA SER A 139 9.18 -2.63 11.30
C SER A 139 9.95 -3.61 12.17
#